data_77b123b7c516b8ef29e1ab2e84017cfb
#
_entry.id   77b123b7c516b8ef29e1ab2e84017cfb
#
_cell.length_a   1.000
_cell.length_b   1.000
_cell.length_c   1.000
_cell.angle_alpha   90.00
_cell.angle_beta   90.00
_cell.angle_gamma   90.00
#
_symmetry.space_group_name_H-M   'P 1'
#
loop_
_entity.id
_entity.type
_entity.pdbx_description
1 polymer ?
#
loop_
_entity_poly.entity_id
_entity_poly.type
_entity_poly.pdbx_seq_one_letter_code
_entity_poly.pdbx_strand_id
1 'polypeptide(L)' 'WYYLNPANGKMLTGWVKDGDAWYYLKPGNGQMVTGRVWIGWKYYRFSDSGQWIH' A
#
# COMPACT_ATOMS: atom_id res chain seq x y z
N TRP A 1 3.93 -5.36 7.05
CA TRP A 1 2.63 -5.85 6.59
C TRP A 1 2.68 -6.18 5.11
N TYR A 2 2.11 -7.30 4.75
CA TYR A 2 1.93 -7.73 3.37
C TYR A 2 0.45 -8.00 3.14
N TYR A 3 -0.01 -7.75 1.95
CA TYR A 3 -1.40 -8.00 1.59
C TYR A 3 -1.45 -9.13 0.56
N LEU A 4 -2.14 -10.19 0.89
CA LEU A 4 -2.32 -11.33 0.00
C LEU A 4 -3.70 -11.30 -0.63
N ASN A 5 -3.77 -11.63 -1.92
CA ASN A 5 -5.04 -11.73 -2.61
C ASN A 5 -5.80 -12.96 -2.08
N PRO A 6 -6.96 -12.78 -1.45
CA PRO A 6 -7.68 -13.93 -0.87
C PRO A 6 -8.17 -14.92 -1.90
N ALA A 7 -8.29 -14.51 -3.17
CA ALA A 7 -8.77 -15.42 -4.20
C ALA A 7 -7.72 -16.42 -4.66
N ASN A 8 -6.43 -16.02 -4.67
CA ASN A 8 -5.38 -16.90 -5.19
C ASN A 8 -4.13 -16.94 -4.32
N GLY A 9 -4.12 -16.23 -3.20
CA GLY A 9 -2.98 -16.22 -2.28
C GLY A 9 -1.75 -15.47 -2.78
N LYS A 10 -1.81 -14.84 -3.92
CA LYS A 10 -0.68 -14.07 -4.44
C LYS A 10 -0.51 -12.77 -3.68
N MET A 11 0.75 -12.38 -3.46
CA MET A 11 1.07 -11.12 -2.81
C MET A 11 0.70 -9.96 -3.73
N LEU A 12 -0.10 -9.03 -3.21
CA LEU A 12 -0.49 -7.85 -3.97
C LEU A 12 0.59 -6.77 -3.85
N THR A 13 0.73 -5.99 -4.92
CA THR A 13 1.66 -4.86 -4.96
C THR A 13 0.93 -3.66 -5.54
N GLY A 14 1.50 -2.46 -5.33
CA GLY A 14 0.90 -1.22 -5.80
C GLY A 14 -0.25 -0.77 -4.92
N TRP A 15 -1.17 -0.03 -5.49
CA TRP A 15 -2.30 0.51 -4.76
C TRP A 15 -3.35 -0.56 -4.50
N VAL A 16 -3.76 -0.66 -3.25
CA VAL A 16 -4.79 -1.62 -2.83
C VAL A 16 -5.84 -0.90 -2.02
N LYS A 17 -7.10 -1.10 -2.39
CA LYS A 17 -8.22 -0.55 -1.63
C LYS A 17 -8.80 -1.64 -0.73
N ASP A 18 -8.88 -1.34 0.56
CA ASP A 18 -9.44 -2.25 1.56
C ASP A 18 -10.47 -1.47 2.37
N GLY A 19 -11.74 -1.77 2.15
CA GLY A 19 -12.82 -1.00 2.76
C GLY A 19 -12.82 0.43 2.25
N ASP A 20 -12.71 1.38 3.15
CA ASP A 20 -12.70 2.81 2.81
C ASP A 20 -11.30 3.39 2.74
N ALA A 21 -10.27 2.56 2.84
CA ALA A 21 -8.88 3.02 2.92
C ALA A 21 -8.06 2.52 1.73
N TRP A 22 -7.11 3.34 1.30
CA TRP A 22 -6.15 2.97 0.29
C TRP A 22 -4.80 2.70 0.93
N TYR A 23 -4.13 1.65 0.47
CA TYR A 23 -2.79 1.27 0.92
C TYR A 23 -1.89 1.16 -0.28
N TYR A 24 -0.59 1.35 -0.08
CA TYR A 24 0.37 1.15 -1.15
C TYR A 24 1.38 0.10 -0.72
N LEU A 25 1.54 -0.91 -1.55
CA LEU A 25 2.47 -2.01 -1.30
C LEU A 25 3.61 -1.91 -2.31
N LYS A 26 4.84 -1.97 -1.82
CA LYS A 26 6.03 -1.81 -2.67
C LYS A 26 6.07 -2.89 -3.74
N PRO A 27 6.24 -2.51 -5.02
CA PRO A 27 6.22 -3.50 -6.11
C PRO A 27 7.29 -4.57 -6.01
N GLY A 28 8.43 -4.26 -5.44
CA GLY A 28 9.51 -5.22 -5.36
C GLY A 28 9.30 -6.33 -4.35
N ASN A 29 8.76 -6.00 -3.18
CA ASN A 29 8.65 -6.97 -2.08
C ASN A 29 7.27 -7.04 -1.44
N GLY A 30 6.31 -6.21 -1.89
CA GLY A 30 4.94 -6.24 -1.37
C GLY A 30 4.78 -5.65 0.03
N GLN A 31 5.81 -5.02 0.57
CA GLN A 31 5.74 -4.45 1.90
C GLN A 31 4.89 -3.18 1.93
N MET A 32 3.99 -3.08 2.91
CA MET A 32 3.14 -1.91 3.07
C MET A 32 3.98 -0.70 3.51
N VAL A 33 3.72 0.45 2.88
CA VAL A 33 4.44 1.67 3.22
C VAL A 33 3.66 2.48 4.26
N THR A 34 4.41 3.26 5.05
CA THR A 34 3.84 4.20 6.01
C THR A 34 4.60 5.52 5.93
N GLY A 35 4.00 6.59 6.45
CA GLY A 35 4.63 7.89 6.45
C GLY A 35 4.64 8.52 5.07
N ARG A 36 5.64 9.36 4.81
CA ARG A 36 5.77 10.04 3.53
C ARG A 36 6.57 9.20 2.55
N VAL A 37 5.97 8.90 1.39
CA VAL A 37 6.56 8.02 0.40
C VAL A 37 6.51 8.68 -0.98
N TRP A 38 7.61 8.59 -1.71
CA TRP A 38 7.69 9.07 -3.10
C TRP A 38 7.21 7.97 -4.02
N ILE A 39 6.11 8.23 -4.73
CA ILE A 39 5.52 7.27 -5.65
C ILE A 39 5.32 7.95 -6.99
N GLY A 40 5.97 7.42 -8.03
CA GLY A 40 5.95 8.05 -9.33
C GLY A 40 6.62 9.42 -9.28
N TRP A 41 5.85 10.49 -9.51
CA TRP A 41 6.37 11.85 -9.53
C TRP A 41 5.86 12.69 -8.37
N LYS A 42 5.33 12.05 -7.31
CA LYS A 42 4.60 12.75 -6.29
C LYS A 42 4.80 12.10 -4.93
N TYR A 43 4.81 12.92 -3.88
CA TYR A 43 4.80 12.41 -2.52
C TYR A 43 3.38 12.11 -2.08
N TYR A 44 3.24 10.97 -1.40
CA TYR A 44 2.00 10.56 -0.77
C TYR A 44 2.25 10.34 0.70
N ARG A 45 1.27 10.68 1.51
CA ARG A 45 1.40 10.53 2.95
C ARG A 45 0.44 9.45 3.45
N PHE A 46 0.99 8.53 4.24
CA PHE A 46 0.25 7.43 4.82
C PHE A 46 0.30 7.51 6.33
N SER A 47 -0.76 7.04 7.00
CA SER A 47 -0.80 6.99 8.46
C SER A 47 0.12 5.88 8.98
N ASP A 48 0.27 5.82 10.30
CA ASP A 48 1.08 4.78 10.93
C ASP A 48 0.53 3.37 10.65
N SER A 49 -0.77 3.27 10.38
CA SER A 49 -1.38 1.99 10.02
C SER A 49 -1.35 1.72 8.51
N GLY A 50 -0.76 2.63 7.73
CA GLY A 50 -0.60 2.44 6.30
C GLY A 50 -1.71 2.98 5.43
N GLN A 51 -2.69 3.64 6.02
CA GLN A 51 -3.80 4.23 5.26
C GLN A 51 -3.37 5.53 4.57
N TRP A 52 -3.74 5.66 3.30
CA TRP A 52 -3.44 6.88 2.56
C TRP A 52 -4.20 8.07 3.14
N ILE A 53 -3.48 9.14 3.41
CA ILE A 53 -4.05 10.38 3.95
C ILE A 53 -4.25 11.39 2.83
N HIS A 54 -3.18 11.69 2.10
CA HIS A 54 -3.25 12.61 0.94
C HIS A 54 -1.96 12.60 0.11
#